data_e7387887ae29e0a2b60a6b07f2e9dff6
#
_entry.id   e7387887ae29e0a2b60a6b07f2e9dff6
#
_cell.length_a   1.000
_cell.length_b   1.000
_cell.length_c   1.000
_cell.angle_alpha   90.00
_cell.angle_beta   90.00
_cell.angle_gamma   90.00
#
_symmetry.space_group_name_H-M   'P 1'
#
loop_
_entity.id
_entity.type
_entity.pdbx_description
1 polymer ?
#
loop_
_entity_poly.entity_id
_entity_poly.type
_entity_poly.pdbx_seq_one_letter_code
_entity_poly.pdbx_strand_id
1 'polypeptide(L)'
;FGVPVFINNDGDLFTYGEAIGGILPEINEMLLKSGSPKKYRNLFGATFGTGFGGGIYSRGHLFSGDNSAQGEINRMHNKLYSGFSVEESVSIKGIKRVYMLHANITEEECPEPRDIYEIALGNMQGNKMAALKAFEELAVVAGNALADAITLIDGLVVLGGGLSGAYPLFLDRLVQEMNSAHQTMAGNRLERLEIKVFNLEDPKQLEEFISGEKRLITIPGTTKTISYDPLKRVGVAMSRLGTSEAIALGAWAFALQELNNI
;
A
#
# COMPACT_ATOMS: atom_id res chain seq x y z
N PHE A 1 24.61 -27.06 4.20
CA PHE A 1 24.33 -26.85 5.62
C PHE A 1 23.58 -28.02 6.27
N GLY A 2 23.03 -28.98 5.48
CA GLY A 2 22.30 -30.14 6.01
C GLY A 2 20.95 -29.79 6.63
N VAL A 3 20.41 -28.62 6.32
CA VAL A 3 19.09 -28.15 6.74
C VAL A 3 18.29 -27.69 5.50
N PRO A 4 16.95 -27.79 5.51
CA PRO A 4 16.11 -27.23 4.44
C PRO A 4 16.38 -25.73 4.26
N VAL A 5 16.37 -25.27 3.02
CA VAL A 5 16.51 -23.87 2.66
C VAL A 5 15.33 -23.47 1.80
N PHE A 6 14.65 -22.37 2.17
CA PHE A 6 13.51 -21.84 1.44
C PHE A 6 13.84 -20.45 0.93
N ILE A 7 13.42 -20.12 -0.28
CA ILE A 7 13.67 -18.83 -0.94
C ILE A 7 12.32 -18.25 -1.34
N ASN A 8 12.14 -16.94 -1.08
CA ASN A 8 10.96 -16.21 -1.55
C ASN A 8 11.33 -14.76 -1.87
N ASN A 9 10.43 -14.03 -2.54
CA ASN A 9 10.60 -12.63 -2.90
C ASN A 9 10.55 -11.74 -1.64
N ASP A 10 11.32 -10.65 -1.61
CA ASP A 10 11.39 -9.73 -0.47
C ASP A 10 10.08 -8.96 -0.24
N GLY A 11 9.34 -8.62 -1.31
CA GLY A 11 8.01 -8.01 -1.20
C GLY A 11 6.98 -8.94 -0.58
N ASP A 12 7.04 -10.24 -0.90
CA ASP A 12 6.22 -11.27 -0.26
C ASP A 12 6.55 -11.41 1.22
N LEU A 13 7.84 -11.51 1.54
CA LEU A 13 8.29 -11.65 2.93
C LEU A 13 7.97 -10.40 3.76
N PHE A 14 8.13 -9.19 3.20
CA PHE A 14 7.68 -7.95 3.81
C PHE A 14 6.19 -8.01 4.16
N THR A 15 5.37 -8.39 3.18
CA THR A 15 3.90 -8.47 3.37
C THR A 15 3.53 -9.50 4.43
N TYR A 16 4.22 -10.65 4.44
CA TYR A 16 3.97 -11.69 5.44
C TYR A 16 4.34 -11.23 6.84
N GLY A 17 5.48 -10.56 7.03
CA GLY A 17 5.87 -10.01 8.32
C GLY A 17 4.87 -8.99 8.87
N GLU A 18 4.42 -8.05 8.03
CA GLU A 18 3.39 -7.06 8.40
C GLU A 18 2.02 -7.70 8.68
N ALA A 19 1.73 -8.82 8.04
CA ALA A 19 0.48 -9.55 8.27
C ALA A 19 0.46 -10.30 9.61
N ILE A 20 1.61 -10.76 10.12
CA ILE A 20 1.66 -11.55 11.35
C ILE A 20 2.09 -10.76 12.58
N GLY A 21 2.91 -9.73 12.43
CA GLY A 21 3.43 -8.96 13.56
C GLY A 21 3.36 -7.44 13.43
N GLY A 22 2.87 -6.92 12.31
CA GLY A 22 2.82 -5.49 12.03
C GLY A 22 1.41 -4.91 11.95
N ILE A 23 1.12 -4.24 10.83
CA ILE A 23 -0.09 -3.43 10.65
C ILE A 23 -1.40 -4.23 10.74
N LEU A 24 -1.44 -5.46 10.22
CA LEU A 24 -2.70 -6.23 10.17
C LEU A 24 -3.22 -6.60 11.57
N PRO A 25 -2.43 -7.17 12.50
CA PRO A 25 -2.86 -7.38 13.86
C PRO A 25 -3.13 -6.07 14.62
N GLU A 26 -2.35 -5.00 14.40
CA GLU A 26 -2.56 -3.70 15.05
C GLU A 26 -3.95 -3.13 14.73
N ILE A 27 -4.30 -3.06 13.44
CA ILE A 27 -5.61 -2.55 13.02
C ILE A 27 -6.75 -3.42 13.52
N ASN A 28 -6.59 -4.74 13.50
CA ASN A 28 -7.61 -5.64 14.04
C ASN A 28 -7.81 -5.48 15.55
N GLU A 29 -6.74 -5.21 16.29
CA GLU A 29 -6.82 -4.91 17.73
C GLU A 29 -7.55 -3.59 17.99
N MET A 30 -7.25 -2.53 17.23
CA MET A 30 -7.95 -1.24 17.30
C MET A 30 -9.46 -1.40 17.02
N LEU A 31 -9.82 -2.14 15.97
CA LEU A 31 -11.21 -2.43 15.63
C LEU A 31 -11.91 -3.21 16.74
N LEU A 32 -11.26 -4.23 17.30
CA LEU A 32 -11.80 -5.00 18.41
C LEU A 32 -12.05 -4.11 19.63
N LYS A 33 -11.07 -3.29 20.03
CA LYS A 33 -11.18 -2.36 21.18
C LYS A 33 -12.29 -1.32 20.97
N SER A 34 -12.57 -0.92 19.73
CA SER A 34 -13.67 -0.01 19.41
C SER A 34 -15.05 -0.68 19.36
N GLY A 35 -15.12 -2.01 19.53
CA GLY A 35 -16.35 -2.79 19.38
C GLY A 35 -16.83 -2.91 17.92
N SER A 36 -15.93 -2.74 16.95
CA SER A 36 -16.26 -2.94 15.53
C SER A 36 -16.47 -4.43 15.23
N PRO A 37 -17.51 -4.80 14.44
CA PRO A 37 -17.68 -6.17 13.98
C PRO A 37 -16.72 -6.53 12.84
N LYS A 38 -15.99 -5.55 12.28
CA LYS A 38 -15.05 -5.78 11.18
C LYS A 38 -13.76 -6.41 11.67
N LYS A 39 -13.22 -7.31 10.82
CA LYS A 39 -11.90 -7.90 10.96
C LYS A 39 -11.29 -8.08 9.59
N TYR A 40 -10.11 -7.52 9.37
CA TYR A 40 -9.35 -7.70 8.15
C TYR A 40 -8.56 -9.01 8.19
N ARG A 41 -8.50 -9.69 7.05
CA ARG A 41 -7.79 -10.97 6.89
C ARG A 41 -6.89 -10.97 5.66
N ASN A 42 -7.01 -9.92 4.83
CA ASN A 42 -6.23 -9.74 3.62
C ASN A 42 -5.36 -8.49 3.76
N LEU A 43 -4.14 -8.57 3.28
CA LEU A 43 -3.18 -7.48 3.24
C LEU A 43 -2.47 -7.49 1.89
N PHE A 44 -2.35 -6.33 1.26
CA PHE A 44 -1.45 -6.09 0.16
C PHE A 44 -0.26 -5.27 0.67
N GLY A 45 0.94 -5.83 0.60
CA GLY A 45 2.17 -5.09 0.89
C GLY A 45 2.74 -4.50 -0.39
N ALA A 46 3.21 -3.25 -0.31
CA ALA A 46 3.86 -2.57 -1.41
C ALA A 46 5.16 -1.93 -0.93
N THR A 47 6.26 -2.16 -1.65
CA THR A 47 7.57 -1.63 -1.30
C THR A 47 8.05 -0.64 -2.37
N PHE A 48 8.30 0.60 -1.95
CA PHE A 48 8.82 1.69 -2.79
C PHE A 48 10.31 1.84 -2.58
N GLY A 49 11.12 1.51 -3.59
CA GLY A 49 12.58 1.51 -3.49
C GLY A 49 13.26 1.63 -4.85
N THR A 50 14.25 0.78 -5.09
CA THR A 50 14.89 0.66 -6.42
C THR A 50 13.86 0.31 -7.48
N GLY A 51 12.88 -0.53 -7.12
CA GLY A 51 11.71 -0.86 -7.90
C GLY A 51 10.42 -0.72 -7.08
N PHE A 52 9.33 -1.24 -7.61
CA PHE A 52 8.01 -1.27 -6.99
C PHE A 52 7.60 -2.72 -6.73
N GLY A 53 7.93 -3.25 -5.55
CA GLY A 53 7.57 -4.59 -5.15
C GLY A 53 6.17 -4.70 -4.58
N GLY A 54 5.60 -5.91 -4.62
CA GLY A 54 4.32 -6.22 -3.99
C GLY A 54 4.26 -7.63 -3.44
N GLY A 55 3.34 -7.87 -2.51
CA GLY A 55 3.02 -9.19 -1.97
C GLY A 55 1.58 -9.26 -1.51
N ILE A 56 1.02 -10.45 -1.45
CA ILE A 56 -0.38 -10.70 -1.11
C ILE A 56 -0.46 -11.69 0.06
N TYR A 57 -1.06 -11.25 1.16
CA TYR A 57 -1.44 -12.14 2.25
C TYR A 57 -2.95 -12.26 2.33
N SER A 58 -3.46 -13.48 2.40
CA SER A 58 -4.89 -13.73 2.47
C SER A 58 -5.22 -14.85 3.45
N ARG A 59 -6.06 -14.55 4.43
CA ARG A 59 -6.69 -15.50 5.35
C ARG A 59 -5.74 -16.46 6.06
N GLY A 60 -4.57 -16.02 6.45
CA GLY A 60 -3.60 -16.83 7.19
C GLY A 60 -2.41 -17.29 6.38
N HIS A 61 -2.43 -17.08 5.06
CA HIS A 61 -1.40 -17.59 4.16
C HIS A 61 -0.85 -16.50 3.25
N LEU A 62 0.44 -16.59 2.96
CA LEU A 62 1.03 -15.87 1.86
C LEU A 62 0.51 -16.47 0.54
N PHE A 63 -0.01 -15.64 -0.34
CA PHE A 63 -0.47 -16.06 -1.66
C PHE A 63 0.70 -16.08 -2.63
N SER A 64 1.14 -17.26 -3.04
CA SER A 64 2.33 -17.43 -3.89
C SER A 64 2.02 -17.59 -5.39
N GLY A 65 0.75 -17.76 -5.76
CA GLY A 65 0.36 -18.08 -7.13
C GLY A 65 0.92 -19.42 -7.61
N ASP A 66 0.57 -19.82 -8.81
CA ASP A 66 1.01 -21.10 -9.39
C ASP A 66 2.44 -21.02 -9.96
N ASN A 67 2.93 -19.82 -10.26
CA ASN A 67 4.21 -19.59 -10.92
C ASN A 67 5.14 -18.69 -10.10
N SER A 68 4.82 -18.42 -8.84
CA SER A 68 5.55 -17.47 -7.99
C SER A 68 5.73 -16.09 -8.65
N ALA A 69 4.73 -15.62 -9.38
CA ALA A 69 4.72 -14.37 -10.13
C ALA A 69 3.56 -13.44 -9.70
N GLN A 70 2.98 -13.72 -8.53
CA GLN A 70 1.95 -12.89 -7.92
C GLN A 70 2.56 -11.59 -7.36
N GLY A 71 1.73 -10.58 -7.18
CA GLY A 71 2.18 -9.32 -6.56
C GLY A 71 3.09 -8.45 -7.42
N GLU A 72 3.39 -8.83 -8.66
CA GLU A 72 4.22 -8.09 -9.61
C GLU A 72 3.54 -6.78 -10.07
N ILE A 73 3.20 -5.94 -9.09
CA ILE A 73 2.50 -4.66 -9.31
C ILE A 73 3.32 -3.70 -10.20
N ASN A 74 4.65 -3.81 -10.19
CA ASN A 74 5.56 -3.08 -11.06
C ASN A 74 5.23 -3.23 -12.56
N ARG A 75 4.60 -4.35 -12.95
CA ARG A 75 4.23 -4.68 -14.35
C ARG A 75 2.92 -4.03 -14.79
N MET A 76 2.14 -3.46 -13.88
CA MET A 76 0.89 -2.79 -14.23
C MET A 76 1.15 -1.61 -15.15
N HIS A 77 0.11 -1.20 -15.87
CA HIS A 77 0.17 -0.10 -16.82
C HIS A 77 0.28 1.25 -16.12
N ASN A 78 1.20 2.10 -16.55
CA ASN A 78 1.36 3.44 -16.04
C ASN A 78 0.21 4.34 -16.52
N LYS A 79 -0.54 4.91 -15.57
CA LYS A 79 -1.69 5.78 -15.87
C LYS A 79 -1.30 7.05 -16.67
N LEU A 80 -0.12 7.58 -16.43
CA LEU A 80 0.32 8.86 -17.03
C LEU A 80 1.05 8.66 -18.36
N TYR A 81 1.67 7.50 -18.55
CA TYR A 81 2.51 7.23 -19.73
C TYR A 81 2.09 5.94 -20.42
N SER A 82 1.39 6.06 -21.54
CA SER A 82 0.96 4.90 -22.34
C SER A 82 2.16 4.09 -22.82
N GLY A 83 2.09 2.77 -22.64
CA GLY A 83 3.17 1.85 -23.05
C GLY A 83 4.28 1.65 -22.02
N PHE A 84 4.24 2.35 -20.88
CA PHE A 84 5.21 2.19 -19.80
C PHE A 84 4.60 1.46 -18.59
N SER A 85 5.46 0.83 -17.80
CA SER A 85 5.06 0.21 -16.53
C SER A 85 4.96 1.26 -15.41
N VAL A 86 4.25 0.91 -14.33
CA VAL A 86 4.15 1.78 -13.15
C VAL A 86 5.50 2.03 -12.49
N GLU A 87 6.45 1.10 -12.59
CA GLU A 87 7.78 1.22 -11.99
C GLU A 87 8.57 2.42 -12.52
N GLU A 88 8.30 2.86 -13.76
CA GLU A 88 8.93 4.06 -14.33
C GLU A 88 8.63 5.36 -13.56
N SER A 89 7.55 5.35 -12.77
CA SER A 89 7.18 6.48 -11.90
C SER A 89 7.30 6.12 -10.42
N VAL A 90 7.15 4.84 -10.04
CA VAL A 90 7.12 4.38 -8.65
C VAL A 90 8.43 3.67 -8.31
N SER A 91 9.52 4.41 -8.40
CA SER A 91 10.87 3.95 -8.08
C SER A 91 11.81 5.12 -7.81
N ILE A 92 13.00 4.83 -7.28
CA ILE A 92 14.09 5.81 -7.15
C ILE A 92 14.40 6.47 -8.50
N LYS A 93 14.46 5.70 -9.58
CA LYS A 93 14.67 6.22 -10.95
C LYS A 93 13.53 7.15 -11.37
N GLY A 94 12.28 6.80 -11.06
CA GLY A 94 11.11 7.63 -11.34
C GLY A 94 11.20 8.99 -10.67
N ILE A 95 11.48 9.03 -9.37
CA ILE A 95 11.66 10.29 -8.62
C ILE A 95 12.77 11.15 -9.24
N LYS A 96 13.94 10.58 -9.51
CA LYS A 96 15.06 11.32 -10.12
C LYS A 96 14.71 11.82 -11.52
N ARG A 97 14.11 10.99 -12.36
CA ARG A 97 13.67 11.35 -13.72
C ARG A 97 12.71 12.55 -13.72
N VAL A 98 11.70 12.52 -12.87
CA VAL A 98 10.71 13.61 -12.79
C VAL A 98 11.35 14.90 -12.25
N TYR A 99 12.20 14.77 -11.23
CA TYR A 99 12.92 15.91 -10.69
C TYR A 99 13.81 16.56 -11.77
N MET A 100 14.64 15.78 -12.47
CA MET A 100 15.51 16.27 -13.54
C MET A 100 14.71 16.99 -14.64
N LEU A 101 13.60 16.39 -15.08
CA LEU A 101 12.74 16.96 -16.09
C LEU A 101 12.23 18.36 -15.71
N HIS A 102 11.73 18.50 -14.47
CA HIS A 102 11.13 19.75 -14.00
C HIS A 102 12.14 20.76 -13.48
N ALA A 103 13.31 20.32 -13.04
CA ALA A 103 14.41 21.19 -12.64
C ALA A 103 15.27 21.65 -13.84
N ASN A 104 15.13 20.99 -15.01
CA ASN A 104 15.92 21.20 -16.22
C ASN A 104 17.42 21.03 -15.97
N ILE A 105 17.80 19.90 -15.37
CA ILE A 105 19.18 19.52 -15.02
C ILE A 105 19.55 18.16 -15.61
N THR A 106 20.85 17.86 -15.65
CA THR A 106 21.39 16.59 -16.13
C THR A 106 21.37 15.52 -15.03
N GLU A 107 21.72 14.28 -15.39
CA GLU A 107 21.81 13.17 -14.43
C GLU A 107 22.93 13.37 -13.41
N GLU A 108 24.07 13.94 -13.84
CA GLU A 108 25.21 14.24 -12.96
C GLU A 108 24.87 15.29 -11.88
N GLU A 109 23.94 16.19 -12.19
CA GLU A 109 23.48 17.25 -11.29
C GLU A 109 22.33 16.80 -10.38
N CYS A 110 21.75 15.61 -10.62
CA CYS A 110 20.56 15.16 -9.94
C CYS A 110 20.83 14.74 -8.50
N PRO A 111 20.17 15.35 -7.51
CA PRO A 111 20.31 14.94 -6.11
C PRO A 111 19.80 13.52 -5.88
N GLU A 112 20.22 12.91 -4.79
CA GLU A 112 19.66 11.64 -4.35
C GLU A 112 18.23 11.80 -3.83
N PRO A 113 17.41 10.75 -3.83
CA PRO A 113 15.99 10.83 -3.44
C PRO A 113 15.74 11.43 -2.06
N ARG A 114 16.67 11.20 -1.11
CA ARG A 114 16.63 11.82 0.21
C ARG A 114 16.78 13.34 0.12
N ASP A 115 17.70 13.82 -0.70
CA ASP A 115 17.94 15.25 -0.88
C ASP A 115 16.75 15.89 -1.63
N ILE A 116 16.17 15.19 -2.62
CA ILE A 116 14.94 15.64 -3.30
C ILE A 116 13.79 15.78 -2.28
N TYR A 117 13.69 14.87 -1.32
CA TYR A 117 12.72 14.98 -0.23
C TYR A 117 12.97 16.22 0.64
N GLU A 118 14.21 16.48 1.05
CA GLU A 118 14.57 17.67 1.84
C GLU A 118 14.34 18.97 1.06
N ILE A 119 14.58 18.97 -0.26
CA ILE A 119 14.26 20.10 -1.16
C ILE A 119 12.74 20.32 -1.20
N ALA A 120 11.94 19.27 -1.29
CA ALA A 120 10.48 19.38 -1.28
C ALA A 120 9.95 20.01 0.01
N LEU A 121 10.55 19.67 1.15
CA LEU A 121 10.23 20.27 2.45
C LEU A 121 10.74 21.72 2.58
N GLY A 122 11.71 22.12 1.76
CA GLY A 122 12.36 23.43 1.84
C GLY A 122 13.53 23.50 2.84
N ASN A 123 14.02 22.32 3.28
CA ASN A 123 15.16 22.20 4.19
C ASN A 123 16.49 22.24 3.47
N MET A 124 16.49 22.01 2.14
CA MET A 124 17.68 22.01 1.29
C MET A 124 17.45 22.92 0.08
N GLN A 125 18.54 23.54 -0.41
CA GLN A 125 18.52 24.36 -1.62
C GLN A 125 18.31 23.49 -2.85
N GLY A 126 17.40 23.91 -3.75
CA GLY A 126 17.09 23.20 -5.00
C GLY A 126 15.76 23.64 -5.59
N ASN A 127 15.30 22.94 -6.61
CA ASN A 127 14.02 23.25 -7.24
C ASN A 127 12.87 22.55 -6.49
N LYS A 128 12.28 23.25 -5.51
CA LYS A 128 11.17 22.75 -4.69
C LYS A 128 9.97 22.29 -5.51
N MET A 129 9.61 23.01 -6.57
CA MET A 129 8.46 22.64 -7.41
C MET A 129 8.72 21.35 -8.17
N ALA A 130 9.95 21.15 -8.68
CA ALA A 130 10.35 19.91 -9.32
C ALA A 130 10.30 18.71 -8.34
N ALA A 131 10.76 18.92 -7.10
CA ALA A 131 10.72 17.91 -6.05
C ALA A 131 9.28 17.51 -5.68
N LEU A 132 8.38 18.49 -5.49
CA LEU A 132 6.97 18.22 -5.24
C LEU A 132 6.30 17.47 -6.41
N LYS A 133 6.63 17.81 -7.67
CA LYS A 133 6.13 17.12 -8.85
C LYS A 133 6.58 15.66 -8.91
N ALA A 134 7.79 15.35 -8.48
CA ALA A 134 8.29 13.98 -8.44
C ALA A 134 7.46 13.09 -7.48
N PHE A 135 7.17 13.58 -6.28
CA PHE A 135 6.33 12.85 -5.33
C PHE A 135 4.85 12.85 -5.71
N GLU A 136 4.35 13.88 -6.41
CA GLU A 136 2.98 13.90 -6.95
C GLU A 136 2.80 12.82 -8.02
N GLU A 137 3.75 12.67 -8.95
CA GLU A 137 3.70 11.63 -9.98
C GLU A 137 3.73 10.23 -9.34
N LEU A 138 4.65 9.99 -8.41
CA LEU A 138 4.68 8.73 -7.64
C LEU A 138 3.32 8.45 -7.00
N ALA A 139 2.72 9.43 -6.33
CA ALA A 139 1.44 9.27 -5.65
C ALA A 139 0.30 8.89 -6.60
N VAL A 140 0.21 9.57 -7.74
CA VAL A 140 -0.86 9.33 -8.74
C VAL A 140 -0.71 7.95 -9.36
N VAL A 141 0.51 7.59 -9.76
CA VAL A 141 0.74 6.31 -10.44
C VAL A 141 0.62 5.14 -9.48
N ALA A 142 1.19 5.25 -8.26
CA ALA A 142 1.06 4.23 -7.22
C ALA A 142 -0.41 4.08 -6.77
N GLY A 143 -1.11 5.18 -6.54
CA GLY A 143 -2.52 5.17 -6.13
C GLY A 143 -3.42 4.48 -7.17
N ASN A 144 -3.19 4.73 -8.46
CA ASN A 144 -3.92 4.03 -9.51
C ASN A 144 -3.64 2.51 -9.50
N ALA A 145 -2.37 2.11 -9.43
CA ALA A 145 -1.99 0.69 -9.42
C ALA A 145 -2.52 -0.03 -8.16
N LEU A 146 -2.43 0.61 -6.99
CA LEU A 146 -2.99 0.06 -5.75
C LEU A 146 -4.52 -0.05 -5.81
N ALA A 147 -5.23 0.89 -6.46
CA ALA A 147 -6.67 0.75 -6.66
C ALA A 147 -7.01 -0.46 -7.54
N ASP A 148 -6.23 -0.72 -8.61
CA ASP A 148 -6.38 -1.93 -9.42
C ASP A 148 -6.17 -3.20 -8.58
N ALA A 149 -5.11 -3.26 -7.78
CA ALA A 149 -4.80 -4.39 -6.92
C ALA A 149 -5.91 -4.62 -5.87
N ILE A 150 -6.39 -3.57 -5.21
CA ILE A 150 -7.42 -3.66 -4.17
C ILE A 150 -8.80 -4.00 -4.73
N THR A 151 -9.08 -3.67 -5.98
CA THR A 151 -10.29 -4.14 -6.67
C THR A 151 -10.39 -5.68 -6.66
N LEU A 152 -9.27 -6.38 -6.70
CA LEU A 152 -9.19 -7.85 -6.74
C LEU A 152 -8.99 -8.47 -5.35
N ILE A 153 -8.24 -7.80 -4.46
CA ILE A 153 -7.77 -8.38 -3.20
C ILE A 153 -8.71 -8.06 -2.04
N ASP A 154 -9.32 -6.86 -2.03
CA ASP A 154 -10.18 -6.37 -0.93
C ASP A 154 -9.53 -6.58 0.44
N GLY A 155 -8.45 -5.84 0.72
CA GLY A 155 -7.65 -5.95 1.94
C GLY A 155 -6.98 -4.63 2.31
N LEU A 156 -6.38 -4.58 3.51
CA LEU A 156 -5.54 -3.45 3.91
C LEU A 156 -4.33 -3.31 2.96
N VAL A 157 -3.80 -2.11 2.88
CA VAL A 157 -2.55 -1.83 2.15
C VAL A 157 -1.49 -1.37 3.14
N VAL A 158 -0.29 -1.94 3.06
CA VAL A 158 0.88 -1.48 3.82
C VAL A 158 1.99 -1.06 2.87
N LEU A 159 2.58 0.11 3.14
CA LEU A 159 3.66 0.68 2.36
C LEU A 159 4.98 0.60 3.11
N GLY A 160 6.03 0.13 2.44
CA GLY A 160 7.40 0.05 2.94
C GLY A 160 8.42 0.43 1.87
N GLY A 161 9.69 0.06 2.09
CA GLY A 161 10.78 0.35 1.17
C GLY A 161 11.47 1.69 1.44
N GLY A 162 12.61 1.92 0.79
CA GLY A 162 13.47 3.07 1.06
C GLY A 162 12.86 4.45 0.79
N LEU A 163 11.86 4.53 -0.11
CA LEU A 163 11.14 5.78 -0.40
C LEU A 163 9.96 6.02 0.55
N SER A 164 9.57 5.02 1.34
CA SER A 164 8.38 5.11 2.20
C SER A 164 8.48 6.20 3.26
N GLY A 165 9.70 6.55 3.71
CA GLY A 165 9.94 7.66 4.64
C GLY A 165 9.47 9.04 4.12
N ALA A 166 9.30 9.18 2.80
CA ALA A 166 8.77 10.39 2.19
C ALA A 166 7.22 10.44 2.16
N TYR A 167 6.53 9.54 2.87
CA TYR A 167 5.07 9.44 2.87
C TYR A 167 4.32 10.77 3.12
N PRO A 168 4.80 11.73 3.91
CA PRO A 168 4.10 12.99 4.11
C PRO A 168 3.90 13.80 2.80
N LEU A 169 4.71 13.55 1.77
CA LEU A 169 4.61 14.23 0.48
C LEU A 169 3.69 13.52 -0.52
N PHE A 170 3.40 12.24 -0.33
CA PHE A 170 2.68 11.47 -1.33
C PHE A 170 1.44 10.72 -0.83
N LEU A 171 1.35 10.35 0.47
CA LEU A 171 0.33 9.42 0.93
C LEU A 171 -1.10 9.96 0.78
N ASP A 172 -1.35 11.21 1.13
CA ASP A 172 -2.67 11.82 0.97
C ASP A 172 -3.10 11.87 -0.50
N ARG A 173 -2.18 12.24 -1.40
CA ARG A 173 -2.45 12.29 -2.84
C ARG A 173 -2.66 10.88 -3.41
N LEU A 174 -1.94 9.89 -2.93
CA LEU A 174 -2.10 8.48 -3.30
C LEU A 174 -3.50 7.98 -2.88
N VAL A 175 -3.92 8.20 -1.64
CA VAL A 175 -5.25 7.83 -1.15
C VAL A 175 -6.36 8.58 -1.90
N GLN A 176 -6.15 9.86 -2.20
CA GLN A 176 -7.06 10.63 -3.05
C GLN A 176 -7.19 10.01 -4.45
N GLU A 177 -6.10 9.54 -5.04
CA GLU A 177 -6.11 8.86 -6.32
C GLU A 177 -6.89 7.54 -6.27
N MET A 178 -6.71 6.74 -5.21
CA MET A 178 -7.49 5.52 -5.01
C MET A 178 -8.99 5.78 -4.86
N ASN A 179 -9.38 6.92 -4.27
CA ASN A 179 -10.77 7.38 -4.15
C ASN A 179 -11.24 8.21 -5.36
N SER A 180 -10.52 8.21 -6.48
CA SER A 180 -10.93 8.93 -7.68
C SER A 180 -12.15 8.30 -8.35
N ALA A 181 -12.56 8.82 -9.49
CA ALA A 181 -13.69 8.29 -10.24
C ALA A 181 -13.35 8.12 -11.71
N HIS A 182 -13.99 7.16 -12.33
CA HIS A 182 -14.08 6.99 -13.76
C HIS A 182 -15.31 7.74 -14.31
N GLN A 183 -15.37 7.84 -15.63
CA GLN A 183 -16.59 8.20 -16.33
C GLN A 183 -17.11 6.99 -17.12
N THR A 184 -18.41 6.76 -17.09
CA THR A 184 -19.03 5.80 -17.99
C THR A 184 -19.10 6.37 -19.41
N MET A 185 -19.31 5.52 -20.40
CA MET A 185 -19.52 5.98 -21.78
C MET A 185 -20.75 6.92 -21.93
N ALA A 186 -21.68 6.85 -20.99
CA ALA A 186 -22.83 7.77 -20.92
C ALA A 186 -22.51 9.10 -20.18
N GLY A 187 -21.26 9.31 -19.76
CA GLY A 187 -20.84 10.53 -19.06
C GLY A 187 -21.12 10.57 -17.56
N ASN A 188 -21.68 9.49 -16.99
CA ASN A 188 -21.95 9.43 -15.56
C ASN A 188 -20.67 9.16 -14.76
N ARG A 189 -20.60 9.72 -13.55
CA ARG A 189 -19.53 9.44 -12.58
C ARG A 189 -19.67 8.00 -12.07
N LEU A 190 -18.55 7.28 -12.01
CA LEU A 190 -18.42 5.95 -11.41
C LEU A 190 -17.22 5.97 -10.46
N GLU A 191 -17.45 5.69 -9.18
CA GLU A 191 -16.35 5.62 -8.21
C GLU A 191 -15.32 4.55 -8.64
N ARG A 192 -14.05 4.86 -8.44
CA ARG A 192 -12.93 3.99 -8.84
C ARG A 192 -12.97 2.64 -8.12
N LEU A 193 -13.37 2.65 -6.85
CA LEU A 193 -13.52 1.49 -5.98
C LEU A 193 -14.92 1.44 -5.37
N GLU A 194 -15.44 0.24 -5.16
CA GLU A 194 -16.66 -0.02 -4.38
C GLU A 194 -16.49 0.22 -2.87
N ILE A 195 -15.28 0.55 -2.43
CA ILE A 195 -14.87 0.71 -1.05
C ILE A 195 -14.19 2.07 -0.86
N LYS A 196 -14.43 2.72 0.28
CA LYS A 196 -13.76 3.96 0.66
C LYS A 196 -12.34 3.66 1.17
N VAL A 197 -11.36 4.39 0.69
CA VAL A 197 -9.96 4.27 1.12
C VAL A 197 -9.63 5.37 2.11
N PHE A 198 -8.91 5.02 3.19
CA PHE A 198 -8.50 5.92 4.25
C PHE A 198 -6.98 5.95 4.39
N ASN A 199 -6.42 7.13 4.60
CA ASN A 199 -5.05 7.31 5.05
C ASN A 199 -5.00 7.03 6.56
N LEU A 200 -4.38 5.91 6.97
CA LEU A 200 -4.32 5.52 8.38
C LEU A 200 -3.19 6.24 9.16
N GLU A 201 -2.36 7.05 8.48
CA GLU A 201 -1.40 7.94 9.11
C GLU A 201 -2.01 9.32 9.45
N ASP A 202 -3.20 9.62 8.92
CA ASP A 202 -3.99 10.79 9.33
C ASP A 202 -4.87 10.42 10.53
N PRO A 203 -4.69 11.07 11.71
CA PRO A 203 -5.45 10.70 12.91
C PRO A 203 -6.98 10.79 12.75
N LYS A 204 -7.47 11.74 11.96
CA LYS A 204 -8.92 11.91 11.73
C LYS A 204 -9.47 10.78 10.85
N GLN A 205 -8.75 10.45 9.78
CA GLN A 205 -9.14 9.36 8.90
C GLN A 205 -9.02 8.00 9.61
N LEU A 206 -8.02 7.81 10.46
CA LEU A 206 -7.91 6.62 11.29
C LEU A 206 -9.10 6.50 12.25
N GLU A 207 -9.51 7.58 12.92
CA GLU A 207 -10.68 7.60 13.80
C GLU A 207 -11.97 7.25 13.02
N GLU A 208 -12.20 7.86 11.85
CA GLU A 208 -13.32 7.49 10.98
C GLU A 208 -13.28 6.03 10.56
N PHE A 209 -12.10 5.55 10.16
CA PHE A 209 -11.89 4.16 9.74
C PHE A 209 -12.22 3.19 10.88
N ILE A 210 -11.77 3.44 12.10
CA ILE A 210 -12.03 2.57 13.26
C ILE A 210 -13.50 2.67 13.70
N SER A 211 -14.08 3.87 13.70
CA SER A 211 -15.48 4.08 14.09
C SER A 211 -16.47 3.41 13.15
N GLY A 212 -16.25 3.53 11.86
CA GLY A 212 -17.17 3.01 10.84
C GLY A 212 -18.59 3.56 10.95
N GLU A 213 -19.54 2.79 10.41
CA GLU A 213 -20.99 3.08 10.47
C GLU A 213 -21.75 2.01 11.27
N LYS A 214 -21.29 1.76 12.51
CA LYS A 214 -21.86 0.70 13.36
C LYS A 214 -23.35 0.89 13.60
N ARG A 215 -24.13 -0.18 13.40
CA ARG A 215 -25.57 -0.25 13.63
C ARG A 215 -25.91 -1.52 14.39
N LEU A 216 -26.94 -1.47 15.22
CA LEU A 216 -27.57 -2.66 15.79
C LEU A 216 -28.71 -3.10 14.88
N ILE A 217 -28.66 -4.33 14.42
CA ILE A 217 -29.70 -4.93 13.56
C ILE A 217 -30.35 -6.06 14.36
N THR A 218 -31.70 -6.03 14.43
CA THR A 218 -32.48 -7.14 15.00
C THR A 218 -32.52 -8.28 13.98
N ILE A 219 -32.18 -9.49 14.44
CA ILE A 219 -32.29 -10.69 13.62
C ILE A 219 -33.77 -10.97 13.35
N PRO A 220 -34.22 -11.06 12.08
CA PRO A 220 -35.60 -11.31 11.76
C PRO A 220 -36.19 -12.53 12.49
N GLY A 221 -37.37 -12.39 13.08
CA GLY A 221 -38.03 -13.45 13.83
C GLY A 221 -37.49 -13.70 15.25
N THR A 222 -36.61 -12.84 15.75
CA THR A 222 -36.05 -12.95 17.12
C THR A 222 -35.99 -11.59 17.82
N THR A 223 -35.71 -11.60 19.14
CA THR A 223 -35.40 -10.38 19.91
C THR A 223 -33.88 -10.09 19.99
N LYS A 224 -33.06 -10.92 19.34
CA LYS A 224 -31.60 -10.78 19.37
C LYS A 224 -31.16 -9.70 18.39
N THR A 225 -30.20 -8.88 18.84
CA THR A 225 -29.51 -7.88 18.01
C THR A 225 -28.07 -8.30 17.74
N ILE A 226 -27.57 -7.91 16.59
CA ILE A 226 -26.17 -8.05 16.19
C ILE A 226 -25.60 -6.69 15.80
N SER A 227 -24.31 -6.46 16.08
CA SER A 227 -23.61 -5.32 15.54
C SER A 227 -23.29 -5.56 14.07
N TYR A 228 -23.59 -4.56 13.24
CA TYR A 228 -23.33 -4.56 11.80
C TYR A 228 -22.69 -3.24 11.40
N ASP A 229 -21.73 -3.30 10.50
CA ASP A 229 -21.07 -2.12 9.94
C ASP A 229 -21.12 -2.18 8.41
N PRO A 230 -22.03 -1.40 7.77
CA PRO A 230 -22.22 -1.41 6.32
C PRO A 230 -21.10 -0.72 5.55
N LEU A 231 -20.30 0.14 6.20
CA LEU A 231 -19.28 0.89 5.52
C LEU A 231 -18.22 -0.05 4.94
N LYS A 232 -18.20 -0.20 3.63
CA LYS A 232 -17.13 -0.86 2.91
C LYS A 232 -15.93 0.07 2.91
N ARG A 233 -14.82 -0.34 3.52
CA ARG A 233 -13.62 0.50 3.64
C ARG A 233 -12.35 -0.32 3.69
N VAL A 234 -11.27 0.34 3.28
CA VAL A 234 -9.90 -0.18 3.37
C VAL A 234 -8.97 0.94 3.84
N GLY A 235 -7.88 0.60 4.49
CA GLY A 235 -6.88 1.55 4.95
C GLY A 235 -5.56 1.35 4.22
N VAL A 236 -4.86 2.45 3.97
CA VAL A 236 -3.46 2.49 3.56
C VAL A 236 -2.64 3.00 4.73
N ALA A 237 -1.64 2.22 5.13
CA ALA A 237 -0.77 2.53 6.26
C ALA A 237 0.70 2.38 5.90
N MET A 238 1.57 3.00 6.68
CA MET A 238 3.00 2.73 6.64
C MET A 238 3.34 1.48 7.44
N SER A 239 4.43 0.81 7.08
CA SER A 239 4.98 -0.33 7.82
C SER A 239 5.16 0.00 9.31
N ARG A 240 4.76 -0.90 10.19
CA ARG A 240 4.95 -0.78 11.64
C ARG A 240 6.24 -1.42 12.12
N LEU A 241 6.68 -2.47 11.43
CA LEU A 241 7.94 -3.14 11.77
C LEU A 241 9.15 -2.46 11.15
N GLY A 242 8.95 -1.70 10.06
CA GLY A 242 10.03 -1.32 9.16
C GLY A 242 10.37 -2.43 8.17
N THR A 243 10.92 -2.06 7.03
CA THR A 243 11.09 -2.98 5.89
C THR A 243 11.96 -4.19 6.23
N SER A 244 13.10 -3.97 6.90
CA SER A 244 14.06 -5.04 7.20
C SER A 244 13.51 -6.03 8.22
N GLU A 245 12.90 -5.55 9.29
CA GLU A 245 12.30 -6.38 10.34
C GLU A 245 11.10 -7.15 9.82
N ALA A 246 10.27 -6.53 9.00
CA ALA A 246 9.15 -7.20 8.36
C ALA A 246 9.60 -8.34 7.45
N ILE A 247 10.63 -8.12 6.61
CA ILE A 247 11.21 -9.16 5.77
C ILE A 247 11.78 -10.30 6.62
N ALA A 248 12.53 -9.99 7.68
CA ALA A 248 13.13 -11.00 8.56
C ALA A 248 12.05 -11.86 9.27
N LEU A 249 11.01 -11.23 9.80
CA LEU A 249 9.89 -11.92 10.43
C LEU A 249 9.12 -12.77 9.42
N GLY A 250 8.86 -12.21 8.22
CA GLY A 250 8.21 -12.94 7.14
C GLY A 250 9.00 -14.14 6.66
N ALA A 251 10.32 -14.02 6.52
CA ALA A 251 11.21 -15.12 6.14
C ALA A 251 11.18 -16.25 7.16
N TRP A 252 11.24 -15.91 8.46
CA TRP A 252 11.12 -16.89 9.53
C TRP A 252 9.76 -17.61 9.50
N ALA A 253 8.67 -16.88 9.37
CA ALA A 253 7.33 -17.46 9.33
C ALA A 253 7.11 -18.31 8.08
N PHE A 254 7.60 -17.86 6.92
CA PHE A 254 7.56 -18.62 5.69
C PHE A 254 8.30 -19.96 5.81
N ALA A 255 9.53 -19.93 6.35
CA ALA A 255 10.30 -21.15 6.57
C ALA A 255 9.60 -22.14 7.49
N LEU A 256 8.96 -21.67 8.58
CA LEU A 256 8.17 -22.52 9.48
C LEU A 256 6.94 -23.13 8.79
N GLN A 257 6.25 -22.34 7.96
CA GLN A 257 5.10 -22.82 7.21
C GLN A 257 5.52 -23.93 6.22
N GLU A 258 6.60 -23.73 5.48
CA GLU A 258 7.11 -24.71 4.53
C GLU A 258 7.62 -25.99 5.22
N LEU A 259 8.26 -25.87 6.39
CA LEU A 259 8.67 -27.03 7.19
C LEU A 259 7.48 -27.88 7.65
N ASN A 260 6.33 -27.27 7.93
CA ASN A 260 5.12 -27.99 8.33
C ASN A 260 4.40 -28.68 7.16
N ASN A 261 4.78 -28.35 5.92
CA ASN A 261 4.24 -28.93 4.69
C ASN A 261 5.07 -30.12 4.13
N ILE A 262 6.24 -30.39 4.73
CA ILE A 262 7.12 -31.52 4.40
C ILE A 262 6.83 -32.69 5.34
#